data_c4b99d0525ba82d6bc7b22b980197025
#
_entry.id   c4b99d0525ba82d6bc7b22b980197025
#
_cell.length_a   1.000
_cell.length_b   1.000
_cell.length_c   1.000
_cell.angle_alpha   90.00
_cell.angle_beta   90.00
_cell.angle_gamma   90.00
#
_symmetry.space_group_name_H-M   'P 1'
#
loop_
_entity.id
_entity.type
_entity.pdbx_description
1 polymer ?
#
loop_
_entity_poly.entity_id
_entity_poly.type
_entity_poly.pdbx_seq_one_letter_code
_entity_poly.pdbx_strand_id
1 'polypeptide(L)'
;MAVLTKIETPLGTVIASSDGQSLTGLWFEGQKYECAFVEDAVWDDSLPLWKNVKQALEDYFQGVDDVASAVPIAFVGGTPFQKAVWAVLTEIPSQTVWTYKDVAERVGEKLGRKTSSRAVGTAIGRNPISLFVPCHRVVATTGALTGYAGGVERKRALLILEGHSVVKDRVMKGERHET
;
A
#
# COMPACT_ATOMS: atom_id res chain seq x y z
N MET A 1 6.99 19.71 9.23
CA MET A 1 7.32 19.93 7.81
C MET A 1 7.68 18.60 7.17
N ALA A 2 7.12 18.33 6.00
CA ALA A 2 7.43 17.10 5.26
C ALA A 2 8.65 17.28 4.36
N VAL A 3 9.44 16.24 4.21
CA VAL A 3 10.55 16.18 3.26
C VAL A 3 10.15 15.25 2.14
N LEU A 4 10.34 15.69 0.90
CA LEU A 4 9.92 14.93 -0.29
C LEU A 4 11.13 14.57 -1.15
N THR A 5 11.03 13.42 -1.81
CA THR A 5 11.94 13.03 -2.89
C THR A 5 11.19 12.25 -3.96
N LYS A 6 11.78 12.14 -5.14
CA LYS A 6 11.29 11.26 -6.20
C LYS A 6 12.23 10.08 -6.34
N ILE A 7 11.65 8.89 -6.57
CA ILE A 7 12.40 7.66 -6.76
C ILE A 7 11.87 6.96 -8.00
N GLU A 8 12.77 6.53 -8.90
CA GLU A 8 12.37 5.77 -10.08
C GLU A 8 12.15 4.31 -9.72
N THR A 9 11.09 3.72 -10.26
CA THR A 9 10.80 2.29 -10.13
C THR A 9 10.47 1.69 -11.49
N PRO A 10 10.49 0.36 -11.62
CA PRO A 10 10.05 -0.28 -12.87
C PRO A 10 8.61 0.03 -13.27
N LEU A 11 7.77 0.47 -12.34
CA LEU A 11 6.36 0.81 -12.60
C LEU A 11 6.14 2.31 -12.70
N GLY A 12 7.19 3.11 -12.68
CA GLY A 12 7.12 4.55 -12.81
C GLY A 12 7.75 5.27 -11.62
N THR A 13 7.75 6.59 -11.68
CA THR A 13 8.28 7.44 -10.63
C THR A 13 7.34 7.45 -9.44
N VAL A 14 7.89 7.31 -8.24
CA VAL A 14 7.14 7.51 -7.00
C VAL A 14 7.62 8.77 -6.30
N ILE A 15 6.69 9.41 -5.59
CA ILE A 15 7.00 10.50 -4.68
C ILE A 15 6.96 9.93 -3.27
N ALA A 16 8.02 10.14 -2.52
CA ALA A 16 8.12 9.71 -1.12
C ALA A 16 8.11 10.91 -0.20
N SER A 17 7.43 10.80 0.94
CA SER A 17 7.44 11.82 1.98
C SER A 17 7.90 11.25 3.31
N SER A 18 8.51 12.12 4.12
CA SER A 18 9.00 11.76 5.46
C SER A 18 8.82 12.91 6.43
N ASP A 19 8.71 12.56 7.71
CA ASP A 19 8.77 13.52 8.81
C ASP A 19 10.20 13.75 9.32
N GLY A 20 11.18 13.19 8.63
CA GLY A 20 12.59 13.22 9.01
C GLY A 20 13.08 11.90 9.61
N GLN A 21 12.20 11.05 10.10
CA GLN A 21 12.53 9.79 10.75
C GLN A 21 11.83 8.58 10.12
N SER A 22 10.60 8.75 9.68
CA SER A 22 9.78 7.68 9.13
C SER A 22 9.30 8.02 7.74
N LEU A 23 9.00 7.00 6.95
CA LEU A 23 8.29 7.15 5.68
C LEU A 23 6.82 7.43 6.01
N THR A 24 6.31 8.56 5.54
CA THR A 24 4.94 9.00 5.81
C THR A 24 4.05 8.99 4.57
N GLY A 25 4.63 8.82 3.41
CA GLY A 25 3.90 8.72 2.17
C GLY A 25 4.74 8.12 1.05
N LEU A 26 4.05 7.42 0.14
CA LEU A 26 4.64 6.91 -1.08
C LEU A 26 3.54 6.79 -2.12
N TRP A 27 3.63 7.55 -3.20
CA TRP A 27 2.61 7.61 -4.25
C TRP A 27 3.26 7.46 -5.61
N PHE A 28 2.62 6.73 -6.51
CA PHE A 28 3.01 6.81 -7.92
C PHE A 28 2.64 8.19 -8.45
N GLU A 29 3.55 8.81 -9.18
CA GLU A 29 3.33 10.14 -9.73
C GLU A 29 2.09 10.12 -10.64
N GLY A 30 1.17 11.05 -10.41
CA GLY A 30 -0.08 11.15 -11.16
C GLY A 30 -1.23 10.28 -10.65
N GLN A 31 -1.03 9.47 -9.60
CA GLN A 31 -2.11 8.66 -9.07
C GLN A 31 -3.17 9.48 -8.33
N LYS A 32 -4.34 8.86 -8.08
CA LYS A 32 -5.36 9.47 -7.21
C LYS A 32 -4.79 9.76 -5.83
N TYR A 33 -5.18 10.90 -5.27
CA TYR A 33 -4.80 11.34 -3.92
C TYR A 33 -3.28 11.46 -3.72
N GLU A 34 -2.55 11.72 -4.80
CA GLU A 34 -1.13 11.98 -4.75
C GLU A 34 -0.83 13.08 -3.72
N CYS A 35 0.16 12.83 -2.87
CA CYS A 35 0.56 13.74 -1.79
C CYS A 35 -0.56 14.14 -0.83
N ALA A 36 -1.57 13.30 -0.64
CA ALA A 36 -2.58 13.52 0.37
C ALA A 36 -1.94 13.60 1.76
N PHE A 37 -2.45 14.49 2.60
CA PHE A 37 -1.94 14.75 3.96
C PHE A 37 -0.57 15.43 4.02
N VAL A 38 -0.04 15.91 2.87
CA VAL A 38 1.20 16.68 2.85
C VAL A 38 0.84 18.16 2.79
N GLU A 39 1.19 18.92 3.84
CA GLU A 39 0.90 20.35 3.91
C GLU A 39 2.14 21.18 3.65
N ASP A 40 3.05 21.27 4.58
CA ASP A 40 4.31 22.01 4.40
C ASP A 40 5.40 21.03 3.95
N ALA A 41 5.91 21.21 2.75
CA ALA A 41 6.88 20.27 2.21
C ALA A 41 8.07 20.97 1.56
N VAL A 42 9.24 20.37 1.71
CA VAL A 42 10.45 20.75 0.99
C VAL A 42 10.98 19.54 0.24
N TRP A 43 11.51 19.78 -0.96
CA TRP A 43 12.20 18.76 -1.73
C TRP A 43 13.65 18.70 -1.27
N ASP A 44 14.07 17.53 -0.76
CA ASP A 44 15.44 17.33 -0.27
C ASP A 44 15.84 15.88 -0.43
N ASP A 45 16.73 15.62 -1.37
CA ASP A 45 17.20 14.28 -1.69
C ASP A 45 18.29 13.78 -0.71
N SER A 46 18.73 14.62 0.22
CA SER A 46 19.83 14.30 1.11
C SER A 46 19.44 13.59 2.40
N LEU A 47 18.13 13.41 2.65
CA LEU A 47 17.68 12.75 3.87
C LEU A 47 18.20 11.30 3.92
N PRO A 48 18.91 10.91 4.99
CA PRO A 48 19.47 9.55 5.08
C PRO A 48 18.48 8.42 4.92
N LEU A 49 17.22 8.62 5.33
CA LEU A 49 16.16 7.65 5.18
C LEU A 49 15.95 7.22 3.72
N TRP A 50 16.15 8.13 2.76
CA TRP A 50 15.93 7.83 1.35
C TRP A 50 16.78 6.68 0.84
N LYS A 51 17.98 6.51 1.37
CA LYS A 51 18.85 5.39 1.02
C LYS A 51 18.18 4.06 1.37
N ASN A 52 17.57 3.98 2.55
CA ASN A 52 16.86 2.78 3.00
C ASN A 52 15.58 2.54 2.18
N VAL A 53 14.84 3.59 1.87
CA VAL A 53 13.63 3.49 1.05
C VAL A 53 13.98 3.00 -0.36
N LYS A 54 14.99 3.58 -0.98
CA LYS A 54 15.45 3.18 -2.31
C LYS A 54 15.90 1.72 -2.32
N GLN A 55 16.66 1.29 -1.33
CA GLN A 55 17.12 -0.09 -1.23
C GLN A 55 15.95 -1.06 -1.06
N ALA A 56 14.98 -0.72 -0.20
CA ALA A 56 13.79 -1.55 0.00
C ALA A 56 12.97 -1.70 -1.29
N LEU A 57 12.80 -0.61 -2.03
CA LEU A 57 12.09 -0.66 -3.31
C LEU A 57 12.83 -1.50 -4.33
N GLU A 58 14.15 -1.34 -4.42
CA GLU A 58 14.99 -2.12 -5.33
C GLU A 58 14.90 -3.62 -5.00
N ASP A 59 15.02 -3.98 -3.74
CA ASP A 59 14.88 -5.36 -3.27
C ASP A 59 13.50 -5.92 -3.59
N TYR A 60 12.45 -5.13 -3.35
CA TYR A 60 11.08 -5.54 -3.63
C TYR A 60 10.89 -5.91 -5.10
N PHE A 61 11.36 -5.05 -6.01
CA PHE A 61 11.23 -5.30 -7.44
C PHE A 61 12.13 -6.43 -7.96
N GLN A 62 13.09 -6.87 -7.16
CA GLN A 62 13.89 -8.06 -7.42
C GLN A 62 13.30 -9.33 -6.82
N GLY A 63 12.15 -9.23 -6.16
CA GLY A 63 11.44 -10.39 -5.61
C GLY A 63 11.81 -10.74 -4.17
N VAL A 64 12.51 -9.85 -3.46
CA VAL A 64 12.81 -10.08 -2.03
C VAL A 64 11.53 -9.89 -1.21
N ASP A 65 11.23 -10.86 -0.35
CA ASP A 65 10.06 -10.81 0.52
C ASP A 65 10.31 -9.90 1.73
N ASP A 66 9.21 -9.38 2.27
CA ASP A 66 9.17 -8.64 3.55
C ASP A 66 10.12 -7.44 3.63
N VAL A 67 10.24 -6.70 2.54
CA VAL A 67 11.08 -5.49 2.50
C VAL A 67 10.48 -4.33 3.31
N ALA A 68 9.17 -4.37 3.54
CA ALA A 68 8.46 -3.28 4.23
C ALA A 68 8.97 -3.07 5.66
N SER A 69 9.42 -4.13 6.33
CA SER A 69 9.92 -4.04 7.69
C SER A 69 11.28 -3.32 7.79
N ALA A 70 11.96 -3.12 6.65
CA ALA A 70 13.27 -2.46 6.62
C ALA A 70 13.18 -0.93 6.75
N VAL A 71 11.97 -0.36 6.65
CA VAL A 71 11.75 1.08 6.67
C VAL A 71 10.69 1.41 7.72
N PRO A 72 10.96 2.30 8.68
CA PRO A 72 9.95 2.72 9.63
C PRO A 72 8.89 3.56 8.91
N ILE A 73 7.62 3.33 9.22
CA ILE A 73 6.50 4.09 8.65
C ILE A 73 5.70 4.77 9.74
N ALA A 74 5.04 5.89 9.40
CA ALA A 74 4.14 6.60 10.31
C ALA A 74 2.98 7.21 9.52
N PHE A 75 1.79 7.16 10.08
CA PHE A 75 0.62 7.80 9.48
C PHE A 75 0.46 9.19 10.08
N VAL A 76 0.70 10.22 9.27
CA VAL A 76 0.63 11.62 9.72
C VAL A 76 -0.73 12.26 9.48
N GLY A 77 -1.62 11.59 8.78
CA GLY A 77 -2.98 12.06 8.53
C GLY A 77 -3.95 10.89 8.57
N GLY A 78 -5.21 11.20 8.32
CA GLY A 78 -6.26 10.20 8.30
C GLY A 78 -7.07 10.14 9.58
N THR A 79 -8.29 9.61 9.46
CA THR A 79 -9.19 9.39 10.60
C THR A 79 -8.76 8.18 11.40
N PRO A 80 -9.25 8.01 12.64
CA PRO A 80 -8.98 6.78 13.39
C PRO A 80 -9.41 5.51 12.65
N PHE A 81 -10.53 5.56 11.94
CA PHE A 81 -10.98 4.42 11.14
C PHE A 81 -10.01 4.11 9.99
N GLN A 82 -9.60 5.14 9.25
CA GLN A 82 -8.62 4.96 8.17
C GLN A 82 -7.32 4.36 8.69
N LYS A 83 -6.80 4.89 9.79
CA LYS A 83 -5.56 4.37 10.38
C LYS A 83 -5.71 2.90 10.83
N ALA A 84 -6.87 2.52 11.36
CA ALA A 84 -7.14 1.13 11.72
C ALA A 84 -7.13 0.23 10.49
N VAL A 85 -7.74 0.67 9.39
CA VAL A 85 -7.73 -0.06 8.12
C VAL A 85 -6.30 -0.21 7.60
N TRP A 86 -5.53 0.87 7.53
CA TRP A 86 -4.16 0.83 7.04
C TRP A 86 -3.26 -0.07 7.89
N ALA A 87 -3.46 -0.07 9.21
CA ALA A 87 -2.74 -0.98 10.10
C ALA A 87 -3.04 -2.44 9.80
N VAL A 88 -4.31 -2.77 9.50
CA VAL A 88 -4.70 -4.13 9.11
C VAL A 88 -4.04 -4.53 7.80
N LEU A 89 -3.92 -3.62 6.84
CA LEU A 89 -3.25 -3.93 5.58
C LEU A 89 -1.80 -4.38 5.78
N THR A 90 -1.11 -3.85 6.78
CA THR A 90 0.27 -4.26 7.07
C THR A 90 0.37 -5.70 7.55
N GLU A 91 -0.74 -6.31 7.96
CA GLU A 91 -0.77 -7.72 8.39
C GLU A 91 -0.87 -8.70 7.21
N ILE A 92 -1.17 -8.23 6.00
CA ILE A 92 -1.32 -9.11 4.85
C ILE A 92 0.08 -9.57 4.39
N PRO A 93 0.38 -10.88 4.50
CA PRO A 93 1.71 -11.35 4.14
C PRO A 93 2.01 -11.20 2.65
N SER A 94 3.28 -11.13 2.30
CA SER A 94 3.73 -11.24 0.92
C SER A 94 3.20 -12.55 0.32
N GLN A 95 2.91 -12.55 -0.98
CA GLN A 95 2.40 -13.70 -1.73
C GLN A 95 1.00 -14.16 -1.31
N THR A 96 0.27 -13.30 -0.58
CA THR A 96 -1.09 -13.57 -0.12
C THR A 96 -1.98 -12.42 -0.54
N VAL A 97 -3.24 -12.71 -0.85
CA VAL A 97 -4.26 -11.68 -1.06
C VAL A 97 -5.42 -11.90 -0.08
N TRP A 98 -5.98 -10.81 0.38
CA TRP A 98 -7.21 -10.80 1.18
C TRP A 98 -8.31 -10.14 0.36
N THR A 99 -9.56 -10.49 0.66
CA THR A 99 -10.70 -9.79 0.09
C THR A 99 -11.03 -8.56 0.93
N TYR A 100 -11.82 -7.64 0.36
CA TYR A 100 -12.35 -6.51 1.14
C TYR A 100 -13.14 -6.99 2.35
N LYS A 101 -13.83 -8.13 2.22
CA LYS A 101 -14.56 -8.74 3.33
C LYS A 101 -13.60 -9.20 4.44
N ASP A 102 -12.50 -9.85 4.09
CA ASP A 102 -11.49 -10.28 5.06
C ASP A 102 -10.95 -9.08 5.84
N VAL A 103 -10.62 -8.00 5.13
CA VAL A 103 -10.13 -6.78 5.76
C VAL A 103 -11.19 -6.18 6.68
N ALA A 104 -12.46 -6.13 6.22
CA ALA A 104 -13.55 -5.59 7.03
C ALA A 104 -13.75 -6.38 8.33
N GLU A 105 -13.68 -7.70 8.26
CA GLU A 105 -13.79 -8.57 9.43
C GLU A 105 -12.65 -8.31 10.42
N ARG A 106 -11.43 -8.22 9.93
CA ARG A 106 -10.25 -7.97 10.77
C ARG A 106 -10.28 -6.59 11.42
N VAL A 107 -10.68 -5.56 10.66
CA VAL A 107 -10.86 -4.21 11.20
C VAL A 107 -11.94 -4.19 12.27
N GLY A 108 -13.06 -4.88 12.02
CA GLY A 108 -14.15 -5.00 12.99
C GLY A 108 -13.71 -5.64 14.30
N GLU A 109 -12.89 -6.68 14.25
CA GLU A 109 -12.31 -7.32 15.42
C GLU A 109 -11.49 -6.31 16.25
N LYS A 110 -10.64 -5.54 15.57
CA LYS A 110 -9.80 -4.54 16.24
C LYS A 110 -10.59 -3.40 16.86
N LEU A 111 -11.65 -2.96 16.19
CA LEU A 111 -12.48 -1.83 16.66
C LEU A 111 -13.58 -2.26 17.61
N GLY A 112 -13.83 -3.57 17.76
CA GLY A 112 -14.91 -4.09 18.59
C GLY A 112 -16.30 -3.78 18.03
N ARG A 113 -16.43 -3.56 16.72
CA ARG A 113 -17.69 -3.29 16.05
C ARG A 113 -17.67 -3.75 14.61
N LYS A 114 -18.84 -4.03 14.05
CA LYS A 114 -18.93 -4.38 12.63
C LYS A 114 -18.57 -3.20 11.75
N THR A 115 -17.91 -3.50 10.65
CA THR A 115 -17.66 -2.55 9.57
C THR A 115 -17.93 -3.22 8.23
N SER A 116 -18.12 -2.44 7.19
CA SER A 116 -18.50 -2.95 5.88
C SER A 116 -17.31 -3.01 4.92
N SER A 117 -17.41 -3.90 3.93
CA SER A 117 -16.44 -3.96 2.83
C SER A 117 -16.35 -2.64 2.09
N ARG A 118 -17.47 -1.94 1.93
CA ARG A 118 -17.51 -0.64 1.26
C ARG A 118 -16.75 0.43 2.06
N ALA A 119 -16.96 0.49 3.35
CA ALA A 119 -16.27 1.47 4.21
C ALA A 119 -14.76 1.23 4.23
N VAL A 120 -14.32 -0.04 4.38
CA VAL A 120 -12.89 -0.34 4.34
C VAL A 120 -12.33 -0.10 2.94
N GLY A 121 -13.07 -0.40 1.88
CA GLY A 121 -12.64 -0.14 0.51
C GLY A 121 -12.34 1.34 0.26
N THR A 122 -13.19 2.23 0.75
CA THR A 122 -12.96 3.67 0.67
C THR A 122 -11.67 4.07 1.41
N ALA A 123 -11.46 3.54 2.61
CA ALA A 123 -10.25 3.83 3.40
C ALA A 123 -8.99 3.25 2.73
N ILE A 124 -9.08 2.05 2.17
CA ILE A 124 -7.98 1.41 1.42
C ILE A 124 -7.54 2.30 0.25
N GLY A 125 -8.51 2.86 -0.47
CA GLY A 125 -8.23 3.76 -1.60
C GLY A 125 -7.51 5.05 -1.21
N ARG A 126 -7.50 5.40 0.07
CA ARG A 126 -6.83 6.58 0.60
C ARG A 126 -5.48 6.28 1.26
N ASN A 127 -5.01 5.03 1.19
CA ASN A 127 -3.73 4.64 1.75
C ASN A 127 -2.61 5.57 1.27
N PRO A 128 -1.89 6.26 2.18
CA PRO A 128 -0.86 7.22 1.77
C PRO A 128 0.50 6.59 1.52
N ILE A 129 0.72 5.31 1.85
CA ILE A 129 2.04 4.68 1.77
C ILE A 129 1.95 3.41 0.92
N SER A 130 1.82 3.57 -0.38
CA SER A 130 1.75 2.44 -1.31
C SER A 130 2.96 1.51 -1.15
N LEU A 131 2.79 0.24 -1.43
CA LEU A 131 3.78 -0.83 -1.35
C LEU A 131 4.15 -1.22 0.08
N PHE A 132 4.54 -0.28 0.94
CA PHE A 132 4.88 -0.56 2.34
C PHE A 132 3.64 -0.87 3.16
N VAL A 133 2.52 -0.25 2.82
CA VAL A 133 1.19 -0.63 3.30
C VAL A 133 0.49 -1.26 2.09
N PRO A 134 0.42 -2.60 2.03
CA PRO A 134 0.18 -3.31 0.77
C PRO A 134 -1.29 -3.35 0.34
N CYS A 135 -1.87 -2.19 0.04
CA CYS A 135 -3.26 -2.11 -0.42
C CYS A 135 -3.50 -2.85 -1.73
N HIS A 136 -2.44 -3.09 -2.52
CA HIS A 136 -2.54 -3.89 -3.75
C HIS A 136 -2.87 -5.36 -3.48
N ARG A 137 -2.69 -5.85 -2.25
CA ARG A 137 -3.02 -7.24 -1.86
C ARG A 137 -4.48 -7.45 -1.51
N VAL A 138 -5.33 -6.44 -1.72
CA VAL A 138 -6.77 -6.55 -1.46
C VAL A 138 -7.52 -6.64 -2.79
N VAL A 139 -8.35 -7.66 -2.90
CA VAL A 139 -9.11 -7.96 -4.12
C VAL A 139 -10.58 -8.20 -3.78
N ALA A 140 -11.45 -8.19 -4.79
CA ALA A 140 -12.85 -8.56 -4.61
C ALA A 140 -12.97 -10.05 -4.26
N THR A 141 -14.11 -10.46 -3.71
CA THR A 141 -14.37 -11.86 -3.37
C THR A 141 -14.24 -12.79 -4.58
N THR A 142 -14.49 -12.29 -5.78
CA THR A 142 -14.28 -13.02 -7.03
C THR A 142 -12.82 -13.10 -7.47
N GLY A 143 -11.91 -12.41 -6.76
CA GLY A 143 -10.52 -12.24 -7.16
C GLY A 143 -10.28 -11.05 -8.08
N ALA A 144 -11.34 -10.34 -8.46
CA ALA A 144 -11.23 -9.21 -9.40
C ALA A 144 -10.36 -8.09 -8.83
N LEU A 145 -9.50 -7.52 -9.68
CA LEU A 145 -8.68 -6.37 -9.35
C LEU A 145 -9.53 -5.12 -9.51
N THR A 146 -9.75 -4.40 -8.42
CA THR A 146 -10.56 -3.18 -8.42
C THR A 146 -9.93 -2.12 -7.54
N GLY A 147 -10.21 -0.86 -7.86
CA GLY A 147 -10.05 0.23 -6.90
C GLY A 147 -8.64 0.58 -6.43
N TYR A 148 -7.59 0.30 -7.18
CA TYR A 148 -6.24 0.69 -6.80
C TYR A 148 -5.95 2.14 -7.21
N ALA A 149 -5.50 2.98 -6.26
CA ALA A 149 -5.19 4.38 -6.53
C ALA A 149 -4.06 4.54 -7.56
N GLY A 150 -3.11 3.64 -7.57
CA GLY A 150 -2.02 3.60 -8.55
C GLY A 150 -2.41 3.03 -9.91
N GLY A 151 -3.67 2.62 -10.09
CA GLY A 151 -4.20 2.03 -11.32
C GLY A 151 -4.16 0.52 -11.33
N VAL A 152 -5.15 -0.09 -11.98
CA VAL A 152 -5.31 -1.55 -12.03
C VAL A 152 -4.11 -2.22 -12.71
N GLU A 153 -3.50 -1.57 -13.70
CA GLU A 153 -2.32 -2.12 -14.39
C GLU A 153 -1.14 -2.30 -13.44
N ARG A 154 -0.88 -1.31 -12.56
CA ARG A 154 0.17 -1.43 -11.54
C ARG A 154 -0.17 -2.49 -10.51
N LYS A 155 -1.42 -2.54 -10.06
CA LYS A 155 -1.89 -3.56 -9.12
C LYS A 155 -1.64 -4.96 -9.68
N ARG A 156 -1.99 -5.17 -10.94
CA ARG A 156 -1.74 -6.43 -11.65
C ARG A 156 -0.25 -6.76 -11.69
N ALA A 157 0.58 -5.80 -12.06
CA ALA A 157 2.03 -6.02 -12.13
C ALA A 157 2.62 -6.37 -10.76
N LEU A 158 2.16 -5.72 -9.70
CA LEU A 158 2.61 -6.00 -8.33
C LEU A 158 2.21 -7.40 -7.89
N LEU A 159 0.98 -7.81 -8.16
CA LEU A 159 0.51 -9.15 -7.80
C LEU A 159 1.25 -10.23 -8.57
N ILE A 160 1.51 -10.03 -9.86
CA ILE A 160 2.31 -10.97 -10.65
C ILE A 160 3.74 -11.06 -10.11
N LEU A 161 4.34 -9.92 -9.75
CA LEU A 161 5.66 -9.90 -9.13
C LEU A 161 5.69 -10.70 -7.83
N GLU A 162 4.61 -10.67 -7.06
CA GLU A 162 4.49 -11.41 -5.81
C GLU A 162 4.09 -12.88 -6.00
N GLY A 163 4.05 -13.36 -7.24
CA GLY A 163 3.87 -14.77 -7.55
C GLY A 163 2.44 -15.20 -7.87
N HIS A 164 1.51 -14.26 -7.99
CA HIS A 164 0.12 -14.59 -8.32
C HIS A 164 -0.08 -14.78 -9.81
N SER A 165 -0.97 -15.70 -10.17
CA SER A 165 -1.48 -15.81 -11.54
C SER A 165 -2.68 -14.88 -11.68
N VAL A 166 -2.62 -13.96 -12.63
CA VAL A 166 -3.70 -13.01 -12.91
C VAL A 166 -4.20 -13.22 -14.33
N VAL A 167 -5.48 -13.56 -14.48
CA VAL A 167 -6.11 -13.80 -15.77
C VAL A 167 -7.35 -12.91 -15.85
N LYS A 168 -7.45 -12.09 -16.91
CA LYS A 168 -8.57 -11.15 -17.12
C LYS A 168 -8.83 -10.29 -15.87
N ASP A 169 -7.75 -9.74 -15.31
CA ASP A 169 -7.77 -8.91 -14.10
C ASP A 169 -8.42 -9.60 -12.89
N ARG A 170 -8.16 -10.90 -12.73
CA ARG A 170 -8.56 -11.68 -11.56
C ARG A 170 -7.41 -12.54 -11.06
N VAL A 171 -7.20 -12.53 -9.75
CA VAL A 171 -6.32 -13.48 -9.09
C VAL A 171 -7.01 -14.84 -9.10
N MET A 172 -6.29 -15.88 -9.50
CA MET A 172 -6.85 -17.21 -9.67
C MET A 172 -7.25 -17.82 -8.33
N LYS A 173 -8.32 -18.63 -8.36
CA LYS A 173 -8.81 -19.36 -7.20
C LYS A 173 -7.72 -20.33 -6.70
N GLY A 174 -7.54 -20.40 -5.39
CA GLY A 174 -6.49 -21.20 -4.76
C GLY A 174 -5.29 -20.37 -4.34
N GLU A 175 -5.08 -19.20 -4.95
CA GLU A 175 -4.03 -18.27 -4.55
C GLU A 175 -4.55 -17.18 -3.60
N ARG A 176 -5.88 -17.10 -3.44
CA ARG A 176 -6.54 -16.14 -2.57
C ARG A 176 -6.57 -16.66 -1.14
N HIS A 177 -6.48 -15.73 -0.19
CA HIS A 177 -6.70 -16.05 1.21
C HIS A 177 -8.14 -16.55 1.40
N GLU A 178 -8.28 -17.71 2.01
CA GLU A 178 -9.59 -18.29 2.31
C GLU A 178 -9.80 -18.26 3.83
N THR A 179 -10.86 -17.59 4.25
CA THR A 179 -11.28 -17.52 5.66
C THR A 179 -12.35 -18.57 5.95
#